data_fbbe7601635bcc4c604f584980147b9e
#
_entry.id   fbbe7601635bcc4c604f584980147b9e
#
_cell.length_a   1.000
_cell.length_b   1.000
_cell.length_c   1.000
_cell.angle_alpha   90.00
_cell.angle_beta   90.00
_cell.angle_gamma   90.00
#
_symmetry.space_group_name_H-M   'P 1'
#
loop_
_entity.id
_entity.type
_entity.pdbx_description
1 polymer ?
#
loop_
_entity_poly.entity_id
_entity_poly.type
_entity_poly.pdbx_seq_one_letter_code
_entity_poly.pdbx_strand_id
1 'polypeptide(L)'
;MIAIIKTGGKQYSVKAGQVLKVEKLQGKKGDNISLNKVLVLSDSSKQTFGNPLIEGASVNAKILDQIRGDKVIVFKKRQRQNYRLTQGHRQYLTVLKIESINSDGKKISAKKEIPAKSKEQKPKKLENKKSTKPKKTKTVVKKKKAVKKTAKEK
;
A
#
# COMPACT_ATOMS: atom_id res chain seq x y z
N MET A 1 0.10 -23.52 -1.14
CA MET A 1 -1.27 -23.42 -1.69
C MET A 1 -1.42 -22.12 -2.46
N ILE A 2 -1.99 -22.20 -3.65
CA ILE A 2 -2.30 -21.07 -4.54
C ILE A 2 -3.81 -21.09 -4.78
N ALA A 3 -4.46 -19.95 -4.79
CA ALA A 3 -5.86 -19.81 -5.14
C ALA A 3 -6.03 -18.91 -6.37
N ILE A 4 -6.98 -19.22 -7.23
CA ILE A 4 -7.42 -18.34 -8.31
C ILE A 4 -8.76 -17.78 -7.91
N ILE A 5 -8.81 -16.45 -7.73
CA ILE A 5 -10.01 -15.72 -7.34
C ILE A 5 -10.51 -14.84 -8.47
N LYS A 6 -11.83 -14.61 -8.50
CA LYS A 6 -12.48 -13.69 -9.45
C LYS A 6 -13.00 -12.47 -8.68
N THR A 7 -12.48 -11.30 -9.00
CA THR A 7 -12.93 -10.02 -8.39
C THR A 7 -12.82 -8.87 -9.39
N GLY A 8 -13.76 -7.92 -9.35
CA GLY A 8 -13.78 -6.78 -10.27
C GLY A 8 -13.80 -7.14 -11.75
N GLY A 9 -14.37 -8.30 -12.13
CA GLY A 9 -14.39 -8.79 -13.51
C GLY A 9 -13.08 -9.44 -13.97
N LYS A 10 -12.03 -9.44 -13.15
CA LYS A 10 -10.70 -10.01 -13.45
C LYS A 10 -10.42 -11.23 -12.57
N GLN A 11 -9.48 -12.07 -13.03
CA GLN A 11 -9.02 -13.23 -12.28
C GLN A 11 -7.59 -13.00 -11.79
N TYR A 12 -7.31 -13.41 -10.56
CA TYR A 12 -6.01 -13.22 -9.92
C TYR A 12 -5.55 -14.53 -9.29
N SER A 13 -4.31 -14.89 -9.56
CA SER A 13 -3.63 -15.97 -8.84
C SER A 13 -2.99 -15.41 -7.59
N VAL A 14 -3.34 -15.97 -6.42
CA VAL A 14 -2.94 -15.43 -5.11
C VAL A 14 -2.34 -16.51 -4.21
N LYS A 15 -1.37 -16.08 -3.41
CA LYS A 15 -0.74 -16.88 -2.35
C LYS A 15 -0.94 -16.19 -1.00
N ALA A 16 -0.95 -16.94 0.09
CA ALA A 16 -0.96 -16.37 1.43
C ALA A 16 0.27 -15.47 1.64
N GLY A 17 0.06 -14.27 2.20
CA GLY A 17 1.09 -13.25 2.40
C GLY A 17 1.33 -12.31 1.20
N GLN A 18 0.80 -12.62 0.03
CA GLN A 18 0.98 -11.81 -1.17
C GLN A 18 0.20 -10.50 -1.10
N VAL A 19 0.80 -9.44 -1.66
CA VAL A 19 0.15 -8.14 -1.87
C VAL A 19 -0.20 -8.02 -3.35
N LEU A 20 -1.44 -7.62 -3.64
CA LEU A 20 -1.89 -7.40 -5.02
C LEU A 20 -2.78 -6.16 -5.12
N LYS A 21 -2.85 -5.58 -6.31
CA LYS A 21 -3.74 -4.49 -6.68
C LYS A 21 -4.93 -5.06 -7.43
N VAL A 22 -6.15 -4.78 -6.94
CA VAL A 22 -7.41 -5.19 -7.57
C VAL A 22 -8.25 -3.97 -7.91
N GLU A 23 -9.31 -4.16 -8.68
CA GLU A 23 -10.30 -3.11 -8.91
C GLU A 23 -10.89 -2.65 -7.59
N LYS A 24 -11.40 -1.43 -7.55
CA LYS A 24 -11.92 -0.79 -6.34
C LYS A 24 -12.93 -1.67 -5.62
N LEU A 25 -12.64 -2.00 -4.37
CA LEU A 25 -13.55 -2.66 -3.44
C LEU A 25 -14.06 -1.64 -2.41
N GLN A 26 -15.25 -1.91 -1.88
CA GLN A 26 -15.79 -1.12 -0.77
C GLN A 26 -15.04 -1.50 0.52
N GLY A 27 -14.69 -0.52 1.31
CA GLY A 27 -13.99 -0.67 2.58
C GLY A 27 -12.94 0.41 2.78
N LYS A 28 -12.48 0.54 4.02
CA LYS A 28 -11.46 1.49 4.45
C LYS A 28 -10.12 0.77 4.61
N LYS A 29 -9.05 1.55 4.69
CA LYS A 29 -7.71 1.04 5.04
C LYS A 29 -7.75 0.35 6.40
N GLY A 30 -7.29 -0.90 6.44
CA GLY A 30 -7.28 -1.73 7.64
C GLY A 30 -8.41 -2.74 7.73
N ASP A 31 -9.46 -2.61 6.93
CA ASP A 31 -10.59 -3.53 6.93
C ASP A 31 -10.22 -4.91 6.39
N ASN A 32 -10.83 -5.94 6.96
CA ASN A 32 -10.71 -7.31 6.48
C ASN A 32 -11.87 -7.61 5.52
N ILE A 33 -11.54 -8.20 4.39
CA ILE A 33 -12.50 -8.59 3.34
C ILE A 33 -12.36 -10.09 3.08
N SER A 34 -13.50 -10.76 2.94
CA SER A 34 -13.58 -12.14 2.51
C SER A 34 -13.98 -12.23 1.05
N LEU A 35 -13.14 -12.85 0.22
CA LEU A 35 -13.35 -13.06 -1.21
C LEU A 35 -13.83 -14.50 -1.44
N ASN A 36 -15.13 -14.67 -1.68
CA ASN A 36 -15.77 -15.97 -1.76
C ASN A 36 -15.79 -16.56 -3.19
N LYS A 37 -15.41 -15.77 -4.21
CA LYS A 37 -15.42 -16.23 -5.60
C LYS A 37 -14.09 -16.88 -5.94
N VAL A 38 -13.89 -18.11 -5.49
CA VAL A 38 -12.70 -18.91 -5.74
C VAL A 38 -12.99 -19.90 -6.87
N LEU A 39 -12.17 -19.89 -7.92
CA LEU A 39 -12.32 -20.73 -9.11
C LEU A 39 -11.50 -22.01 -8.98
N VAL A 40 -10.27 -21.89 -8.49
CA VAL A 40 -9.31 -22.99 -8.40
C VAL A 40 -8.52 -22.89 -7.11
N LEU A 41 -8.29 -24.02 -6.48
CA LEU A 41 -7.34 -24.17 -5.40
C LEU A 41 -6.29 -25.18 -5.81
N SER A 42 -5.02 -24.76 -5.78
CA SER A 42 -3.88 -25.62 -6.08
C SER A 42 -3.00 -25.72 -4.83
N ASP A 43 -2.90 -26.93 -4.31
CA ASP A 43 -1.91 -27.32 -3.31
C ASP A 43 -0.74 -28.05 -3.97
N SER A 44 0.32 -28.35 -3.25
CA SER A 44 1.50 -29.05 -3.78
C SER A 44 1.16 -30.44 -4.37
N SER A 45 0.13 -31.10 -3.85
CA SER A 45 -0.25 -32.48 -4.23
C SER A 45 -1.62 -32.60 -4.89
N LYS A 46 -2.50 -31.61 -4.75
CA LYS A 46 -3.89 -31.69 -5.23
C LYS A 46 -4.34 -30.37 -5.84
N GLN A 47 -5.04 -30.47 -6.97
CA GLN A 47 -5.73 -29.33 -7.57
C GLN A 47 -7.23 -29.57 -7.52
N THR A 48 -7.98 -28.57 -7.09
CA THR A 48 -9.44 -28.59 -7.03
C THR A 48 -9.98 -27.48 -7.91
N PHE A 49 -10.80 -27.85 -8.88
CA PHE A 49 -11.46 -26.92 -9.79
C PHE A 49 -12.92 -26.76 -9.39
N GLY A 50 -13.42 -25.52 -9.43
CA GLY A 50 -14.82 -25.22 -9.21
C GLY A 50 -15.65 -25.35 -10.49
N ASN A 51 -16.95 -25.58 -10.34
CA ASN A 51 -17.92 -25.58 -11.45
C ASN A 51 -19.08 -24.58 -11.15
N PRO A 52 -18.96 -23.30 -11.47
CA PRO A 52 -17.75 -22.52 -11.79
C PRO A 52 -16.94 -22.09 -10.55
N LEU A 53 -17.51 -22.18 -9.36
CA LEU A 53 -16.92 -21.76 -8.08
C LEU A 53 -16.76 -22.96 -7.15
N ILE A 54 -15.79 -22.89 -6.27
CA ILE A 54 -15.62 -23.88 -5.20
C ILE A 54 -16.47 -23.44 -4.01
N GLU A 55 -17.45 -24.25 -3.64
CA GLU A 55 -18.27 -24.02 -2.47
C GLU A 55 -17.43 -24.19 -1.20
N GLY A 56 -17.70 -23.37 -0.18
CA GLY A 56 -16.94 -23.40 1.08
C GLY A 56 -15.54 -22.79 1.04
N ALA A 57 -15.03 -22.42 -0.15
CA ALA A 57 -13.73 -21.78 -0.27
C ALA A 57 -13.83 -20.26 -0.13
N SER A 58 -12.91 -19.68 0.64
CA SER A 58 -12.80 -18.24 0.81
C SER A 58 -11.35 -17.78 0.98
N VAL A 59 -11.07 -16.58 0.52
CA VAL A 59 -9.76 -15.94 0.68
C VAL A 59 -9.93 -14.69 1.53
N ASN A 60 -9.32 -14.68 2.71
CA ASN A 60 -9.34 -13.52 3.58
C ASN A 60 -8.17 -12.60 3.24
N ALA A 61 -8.50 -11.34 3.01
CA ALA A 61 -7.56 -10.31 2.66
C ALA A 61 -7.79 -9.06 3.51
N LYS A 62 -6.72 -8.32 3.77
CA LYS A 62 -6.75 -7.03 4.44
C LYS A 62 -6.49 -5.91 3.47
N ILE A 63 -7.30 -4.86 3.50
CA ILE A 63 -7.08 -3.65 2.73
C ILE A 63 -5.88 -2.90 3.32
N LEU A 64 -4.83 -2.75 2.52
CA LEU A 64 -3.68 -1.94 2.89
C LEU A 64 -3.91 -0.47 2.54
N ASP A 65 -4.44 -0.21 1.33
CA ASP A 65 -4.67 1.14 0.87
C ASP A 65 -5.68 1.20 -0.29
N GLN A 66 -6.25 2.40 -0.50
CA GLN A 66 -7.07 2.74 -1.66
C GLN A 66 -6.28 3.74 -2.51
N ILE A 67 -5.87 3.32 -3.69
CA ILE A 67 -4.98 4.10 -4.56
C ILE A 67 -5.64 4.43 -5.89
N ARG A 68 -5.05 5.38 -6.61
CA ARG A 68 -5.37 5.62 -8.03
C ARG A 68 -4.20 5.16 -8.88
N GLY A 69 -4.50 4.47 -9.96
CA GLY A 69 -3.52 4.04 -10.95
C GLY A 69 -2.83 5.20 -11.68
N ASP A 70 -1.94 4.86 -12.58
CA ASP A 70 -1.27 5.82 -13.44
C ASP A 70 -2.28 6.53 -14.35
N LYS A 71 -1.94 7.75 -14.75
CA LYS A 71 -2.79 8.54 -15.63
C LYS A 71 -2.71 7.99 -17.06
N VAL A 72 -3.83 7.51 -17.55
CA VAL A 72 -3.99 7.13 -18.96
C VAL A 72 -4.48 8.34 -19.73
N ILE A 73 -3.72 8.76 -20.73
CA ILE A 73 -4.08 9.88 -21.60
C ILE A 73 -4.94 9.34 -22.73
N VAL A 74 -6.17 9.84 -22.81
CA VAL A 74 -7.10 9.54 -23.89
C VAL A 74 -7.13 10.73 -24.84
N PHE A 75 -6.64 10.52 -26.06
CA PHE A 75 -6.67 11.53 -27.09
C PHE A 75 -7.69 11.15 -28.16
N LYS A 76 -8.62 12.06 -28.43
CA LYS A 76 -9.63 11.89 -29.48
C LYS A 76 -9.45 12.99 -30.51
N LYS A 77 -9.36 12.61 -31.79
CA LYS A 77 -9.27 13.52 -32.94
C LYS A 77 -10.28 13.08 -33.98
N ARG A 78 -11.00 14.03 -34.56
CA ARG A 78 -11.77 13.77 -35.78
C ARG A 78 -10.91 14.05 -37.01
N GLN A 79 -11.17 13.36 -38.10
CA GLN A 79 -10.42 13.48 -39.34
C GLN A 79 -10.53 14.90 -39.92
N ARG A 80 -11.65 15.56 -39.80
CA ARG A 80 -11.92 16.92 -40.24
C ARG A 80 -12.33 17.82 -39.09
N GLN A 81 -12.47 19.13 -39.31
CA GLN A 81 -12.95 20.16 -38.37
C GLN A 81 -12.01 20.47 -37.20
N ASN A 82 -10.72 20.11 -37.25
CA ASN A 82 -9.75 20.40 -36.18
C ASN A 82 -10.16 19.96 -34.75
N TYR A 83 -11.18 19.10 -34.61
CA TYR A 83 -11.57 18.62 -33.31
C TYR A 83 -10.46 17.82 -32.66
N ARG A 84 -10.05 18.22 -31.47
CA ARG A 84 -9.06 17.54 -30.63
C ARG A 84 -9.54 17.56 -29.19
N LEU A 85 -9.57 16.42 -28.55
CA LEU A 85 -9.93 16.31 -27.11
C LEU A 85 -8.90 15.43 -26.43
N THR A 86 -8.24 15.99 -25.42
CA THR A 86 -7.30 15.25 -24.57
C THR A 86 -7.90 15.14 -23.17
N GLN A 87 -8.09 13.92 -22.71
CA GLN A 87 -8.58 13.63 -21.35
C GLN A 87 -7.60 12.71 -20.64
N GLY A 88 -7.53 12.82 -19.32
CA GLY A 88 -6.78 11.88 -18.49
C GLY A 88 -7.73 11.05 -17.62
N HIS A 89 -7.48 9.75 -17.58
CA HIS A 89 -8.19 8.84 -16.69
C HIS A 89 -7.23 8.20 -15.69
N ARG A 90 -7.66 8.07 -14.44
CA ARG A 90 -6.96 7.29 -13.41
C ARG A 90 -7.93 6.30 -12.79
N GLN A 91 -7.63 5.03 -12.96
CA GLN A 91 -8.44 3.95 -12.39
C GLN A 91 -8.26 3.90 -10.86
N TYR A 92 -9.36 3.74 -10.13
CA TYR A 92 -9.32 3.48 -8.69
C TYR A 92 -9.01 2.02 -8.44
N LEU A 93 -8.05 1.76 -7.57
CA LEU A 93 -7.58 0.43 -7.23
C LEU A 93 -7.50 0.27 -5.71
N THR A 94 -7.70 -0.95 -5.25
CA THR A 94 -7.51 -1.35 -3.86
C THR A 94 -6.27 -2.23 -3.74
N VAL A 95 -5.40 -1.91 -2.80
CA VAL A 95 -4.25 -2.74 -2.45
C VAL A 95 -4.65 -3.68 -1.34
N LEU A 96 -4.59 -4.98 -1.62
CA LEU A 96 -4.92 -6.05 -0.68
C LEU A 96 -3.67 -6.84 -0.28
N LYS A 97 -3.62 -7.24 0.97
CA LYS A 97 -2.70 -8.28 1.47
C LYS A 97 -3.51 -9.53 1.79
N ILE A 98 -3.17 -10.64 1.18
CA ILE A 98 -3.81 -11.92 1.46
C ILE A 98 -3.30 -12.46 2.79
N GLU A 99 -4.21 -12.68 3.72
CA GLU A 99 -3.88 -13.21 5.05
C GLU A 99 -3.99 -14.73 5.09
N SER A 100 -5.11 -15.27 4.62
CA SER A 100 -5.35 -16.71 4.62
C SER A 100 -6.20 -17.15 3.44
N ILE A 101 -6.00 -18.41 3.05
CA ILE A 101 -6.81 -19.11 2.07
C ILE A 101 -7.49 -20.26 2.82
N ASN A 102 -8.81 -20.24 2.84
CA ASN A 102 -9.62 -21.28 3.46
C ASN A 102 -10.22 -22.18 2.37
N SER A 103 -10.11 -23.46 2.56
CA SER A 103 -10.87 -24.47 1.82
C SER A 103 -11.47 -25.42 2.82
N ASP A 104 -12.50 -26.17 2.44
CA ASP A 104 -13.16 -27.13 3.34
C ASP A 104 -12.16 -27.97 4.13
N GLY A 105 -12.03 -27.66 5.43
CA GLY A 105 -11.18 -28.35 6.39
C GLY A 105 -9.71 -27.88 6.49
N LYS A 106 -9.21 -26.99 5.62
CA LYS A 106 -7.83 -26.48 5.72
C LYS A 106 -7.78 -24.95 5.68
N LYS A 107 -7.23 -24.35 6.73
CA LYS A 107 -6.90 -22.92 6.78
C LYS A 107 -5.40 -22.77 6.65
N ILE A 108 -4.92 -22.15 5.59
CA ILE A 108 -3.51 -21.81 5.43
C ILE A 108 -3.39 -20.28 5.59
N SER A 109 -2.84 -19.87 6.74
CA SER A 109 -2.51 -18.48 7.01
C SER A 109 -1.07 -18.18 6.63
N ALA A 110 -0.82 -16.94 6.24
CA ALA A 110 0.54 -16.44 6.10
C ALA A 110 1.24 -16.55 7.46
N LYS A 111 2.41 -17.18 7.51
CA LYS A 111 3.28 -17.18 8.68
C LYS A 111 3.52 -15.72 9.05
N LYS A 112 3.07 -15.30 10.23
CA LYS A 112 3.36 -13.99 10.78
C LYS A 112 4.88 -13.91 10.96
N GLU A 113 5.56 -13.27 10.06
CA GLU A 113 6.91 -12.78 10.33
C GLU A 113 6.73 -11.66 11.36
N ILE A 114 6.98 -12.00 12.62
CA ILE A 114 7.15 -11.03 13.68
C ILE A 114 8.42 -10.26 13.30
N PRO A 115 8.37 -8.95 13.04
CA PRO A 115 9.59 -8.19 12.86
C PRO A 115 10.37 -8.35 14.16
N ALA A 116 11.53 -8.99 14.09
CA ALA A 116 12.45 -9.09 15.20
C ALA A 116 12.74 -7.67 15.67
N LYS A 117 12.23 -7.32 16.86
CA LYS A 117 12.66 -6.14 17.59
C LYS A 117 14.17 -6.29 17.74
N SER A 118 14.91 -5.48 16.98
CA SER A 118 16.30 -5.24 17.24
C SER A 118 16.41 -4.78 18.70
N LYS A 119 16.99 -5.62 19.51
CA LYS A 119 17.38 -5.27 20.89
C LYS A 119 18.38 -4.14 20.77
N GLU A 120 17.96 -2.94 21.14
CA GLU A 120 18.85 -1.86 21.48
C GLU A 120 19.77 -2.35 22.60
N GLN A 121 21.01 -2.61 22.24
CA GLN A 121 22.06 -2.77 23.20
C GLN A 121 22.39 -1.38 23.75
N LYS A 122 21.98 -1.16 25.00
CA LYS A 122 22.49 -0.03 25.81
C LYS A 122 24.02 -0.16 25.91
N PRO A 123 24.79 0.84 25.55
CA PRO A 123 26.21 0.84 25.89
C PRO A 123 26.36 1.08 27.41
N LYS A 124 27.10 0.19 28.04
CA LYS A 124 27.55 0.29 29.42
C LYS A 124 28.39 1.55 29.62
N LYS A 125 28.00 2.31 30.61
CA LYS A 125 28.70 3.41 31.26
C LYS A 125 30.09 2.93 31.74
N LEU A 126 31.11 3.51 31.21
CA LEU A 126 32.45 3.51 31.83
C LEU A 126 32.75 4.94 32.25
N GLU A 127 32.75 5.10 33.56
CA GLU A 127 33.32 6.28 34.22
C GLU A 127 34.84 6.32 33.96
N ASN A 128 35.32 7.45 33.54
CA ASN A 128 36.58 7.91 34.08
C ASN A 128 36.71 9.43 34.05
N LYS A 129 37.18 9.89 35.18
CA LYS A 129 37.35 11.25 35.69
C LYS A 129 38.40 12.06 34.91
N LYS A 130 38.20 13.37 35.02
CA LYS A 130 39.10 14.49 35.32
C LYS A 130 39.26 15.54 34.23
N SER A 131 38.74 16.69 34.65
CA SER A 131 39.33 18.04 34.65
C SER A 131 39.75 18.60 33.28
N THR A 132 39.22 19.74 32.88
CA THR A 132 39.50 21.11 33.27
C THR A 132 38.65 22.08 32.45
N LYS A 133 38.05 23.08 33.12
CA LYS A 133 37.60 24.36 32.54
C LYS A 133 38.84 25.24 32.33
N PRO A 134 38.87 26.37 31.61
CA PRO A 134 37.77 27.30 31.34
C PRO A 134 37.83 28.14 30.02
N LYS A 135 36.93 29.12 30.02
CA LYS A 135 36.90 30.45 29.36
C LYS A 135 36.37 30.53 27.91
N LYS A 136 35.20 31.12 27.86
CA LYS A 136 34.79 32.47 27.42
C LYS A 136 35.33 32.94 26.06
N THR A 137 34.41 33.19 25.16
CA THR A 137 34.21 34.54 24.63
C THR A 137 32.84 34.69 23.94
N LYS A 138 32.20 35.77 24.28
CA LYS A 138 31.00 36.36 23.68
C LYS A 138 31.39 37.13 22.42
N THR A 139 30.46 37.19 21.44
CA THR A 139 30.15 38.35 20.60
C THR A 139 28.93 37.96 19.75
N VAL A 140 27.76 38.37 19.95
CA VAL A 140 27.03 39.64 19.78
C VAL A 140 27.34 40.36 18.46
N VAL A 141 26.35 40.42 17.60
CA VAL A 141 25.89 41.53 16.75
C VAL A 141 24.66 41.01 15.99
N LYS A 142 23.44 41.28 16.29
CA LYS A 142 22.60 42.48 16.24
C LYS A 142 22.37 43.03 14.81
N LYS A 143 21.06 42.97 14.44
CA LYS A 143 20.23 44.01 13.80
C LYS A 143 20.33 44.17 12.27
N LYS A 144 19.18 44.14 11.59
CA LYS A 144 18.22 45.21 11.25
C LYS A 144 17.21 44.62 10.29
N LYS A 145 15.95 44.57 10.58
CA LYS A 145 14.85 45.58 10.55
C LYS A 145 14.83 46.38 9.23
N ALA A 146 13.81 46.15 8.50
CA ALA A 146 12.59 46.94 8.27
C ALA A 146 12.53 47.70 6.93
N VAL A 147 11.36 47.68 6.37
CA VAL A 147 10.47 48.79 5.99
C VAL A 147 10.50 49.08 4.49
N LYS A 148 9.41 49.09 3.76
CA LYS A 148 8.22 49.91 3.60
C LYS A 148 7.63 49.52 2.21
N LYS A 149 6.37 49.15 1.99
CA LYS A 149 5.17 49.99 1.87
C LYS A 149 5.33 51.24 0.98
N THR A 150 4.64 51.23 -0.14
CA THR A 150 3.78 52.26 -0.75
C THR A 150 3.41 51.77 -2.13
N ALA A 151 2.20 51.47 -2.44
CA ALA A 151 1.04 52.33 -2.70
C ALA A 151 1.12 53.04 -4.07
N LYS A 152 0.14 52.72 -4.85
CA LYS A 152 -0.80 53.58 -5.58
C LYS A 152 -0.45 54.11 -6.96
N GLU A 153 -1.42 53.88 -7.81
CA GLU A 153 -1.94 54.71 -8.93
C GLU A 153 -1.05 54.88 -10.17
N LYS A 154 -1.46 54.28 -11.23
CA LYS A 154 -2.29 54.92 -12.27
C LYS A 154 -2.90 53.84 -13.17
#